data_b4974f70c939737d1dba43f8496accf5
#
_entry.id   b4974f70c939737d1dba43f8496accf5
#
_cell.length_a   1.000
_cell.length_b   1.000
_cell.length_c   1.000
_cell.angle_alpha   90.00
_cell.angle_beta   90.00
_cell.angle_gamma   90.00
#
_symmetry.space_group_name_H-M   'P 1'
#
loop_
_entity.id
_entity.type
_entity.pdbx_description
1 polymer ?
#
loop_
_entity_poly.entity_id
_entity_poly.type
_entity_poly.pdbx_seq_one_letter_code
_entity_poly.pdbx_strand_id
1 'polypeptide(L)'
;MIDGHNLHLVLSTSVELFLKLAKQCNFVLACRVTPLQKGVLARLVGEKLGVLTMAIGDGANDVSMIQTANVGVAILGQEGRQAAMASDFAIPRFELVARLILVHGHWSYIRLAGLVLNSFYKNAAFVLTMFWFQLYCGFSGEEFIDQVYLVLFSVLFTSVPPLALGVFDRDFSHLELTSNPTLYSTGRLSTAYTSVTFWVALTEALYHSLLIFFTAFLATSGSEMGIWEFGTIVNSQCILV
;
A
#
# COMPACT_ATOMS: atom_id res chain seq x y z
N MET A 1 -14.96 -30.00 -12.85
CA MET A 1 -15.23 -29.44 -14.18
C MET A 1 -16.72 -29.13 -14.25
N ILE A 2 -17.09 -27.93 -14.73
CA ILE A 2 -18.47 -27.47 -14.86
C ILE A 2 -18.67 -26.81 -16.22
N ASP A 3 -19.79 -27.08 -16.88
CA ASP A 3 -20.17 -26.43 -18.14
C ASP A 3 -20.99 -25.16 -17.89
N GLY A 4 -20.94 -24.18 -18.81
CA GLY A 4 -21.61 -22.90 -18.67
C GLY A 4 -23.14 -22.99 -18.45
N HIS A 5 -23.81 -23.99 -19.04
CA HIS A 5 -25.23 -24.24 -18.82
C HIS A 5 -25.48 -24.68 -17.36
N ASN A 6 -24.73 -25.65 -16.88
CA ASN A 6 -24.83 -26.14 -15.49
C ASN A 6 -24.38 -25.07 -14.48
N LEU A 7 -23.43 -24.26 -14.84
CA LEU A 7 -22.99 -23.13 -14.01
C LEU A 7 -24.13 -22.14 -13.78
N HIS A 8 -24.90 -21.81 -14.81
CA HIS A 8 -26.07 -20.93 -14.67
C HIS A 8 -27.10 -21.50 -13.69
N LEU A 9 -27.41 -22.80 -13.78
CA LEU A 9 -28.33 -23.48 -12.86
C LEU A 9 -27.79 -23.45 -11.41
N VAL A 10 -26.52 -23.73 -11.23
CA VAL A 10 -25.90 -23.75 -9.90
C VAL A 10 -25.85 -22.34 -9.28
N LEU A 11 -25.57 -21.33 -10.08
CA LEU A 11 -25.55 -19.94 -9.62
C LEU A 11 -26.95 -19.41 -9.26
N SER A 12 -28.01 -19.96 -9.86
CA SER A 12 -29.36 -19.58 -9.53
C SER A 12 -29.96 -20.36 -8.35
N THR A 13 -29.52 -21.62 -8.11
CA THR A 13 -30.20 -22.55 -7.18
C THR A 13 -29.38 -22.75 -5.87
N SER A 14 -28.07 -22.90 -5.93
CA SER A 14 -27.25 -23.33 -4.79
C SER A 14 -25.81 -22.83 -4.81
N VAL A 15 -25.64 -21.50 -4.77
CA VAL A 15 -24.35 -20.83 -4.76
C VAL A 15 -23.45 -21.27 -3.60
N GLU A 16 -24.02 -21.46 -2.41
CA GLU A 16 -23.25 -21.84 -1.22
C GLU A 16 -22.66 -23.24 -1.33
N LEU A 17 -23.42 -24.19 -1.87
CA LEU A 17 -22.93 -25.55 -2.12
C LEU A 17 -21.80 -25.55 -3.15
N PHE A 18 -21.95 -24.77 -4.22
CA PHE A 18 -20.90 -24.60 -5.23
C PHE A 18 -19.61 -24.07 -4.63
N LEU A 19 -19.68 -23.00 -3.84
CA LEU A 19 -18.49 -22.42 -3.19
C LEU A 19 -17.84 -23.39 -2.20
N LYS A 20 -18.67 -24.15 -1.46
CA LYS A 20 -18.17 -25.17 -0.53
C LYS A 20 -17.41 -26.28 -1.24
N LEU A 21 -17.91 -26.73 -2.37
CA LEU A 21 -17.23 -27.70 -3.22
C LEU A 21 -15.97 -27.12 -3.88
N ALA A 22 -16.08 -25.90 -4.42
CA ALA A 22 -14.96 -25.22 -5.06
C ALA A 22 -13.76 -25.02 -4.11
N LYS A 23 -14.03 -24.71 -2.82
CA LYS A 23 -12.98 -24.60 -1.79
C LYS A 23 -12.23 -25.91 -1.52
N GLN A 24 -12.87 -27.06 -1.73
CA GLN A 24 -12.25 -28.37 -1.55
C GLN A 24 -11.42 -28.81 -2.75
N CYS A 25 -11.57 -28.14 -3.90
CA CYS A 25 -10.85 -28.43 -5.12
C CYS A 25 -9.59 -27.57 -5.23
N ASN A 26 -8.50 -28.13 -5.75
CA ASN A 26 -7.30 -27.40 -6.05
C ASN A 26 -7.48 -26.39 -7.19
N PHE A 27 -8.38 -26.71 -8.13
CA PHE A 27 -8.76 -25.85 -9.24
C PHE A 27 -10.18 -26.19 -9.72
N VAL A 28 -10.85 -25.20 -10.31
CA VAL A 28 -12.17 -25.34 -10.92
C VAL A 28 -12.05 -25.03 -12.39
N LEU A 29 -12.41 -26.00 -13.25
CA LEU A 29 -12.43 -25.82 -14.69
C LEU A 29 -13.87 -25.52 -15.15
N ALA A 30 -14.12 -24.28 -15.57
CA ALA A 30 -15.38 -23.85 -16.14
C ALA A 30 -15.26 -23.75 -17.67
N CYS A 31 -16.02 -24.60 -18.39
CA CYS A 31 -15.97 -24.69 -19.83
C CYS A 31 -17.16 -24.00 -20.48
N ARG A 32 -16.96 -23.40 -21.66
CA ARG A 32 -18.02 -22.76 -22.47
C ARG A 32 -18.84 -21.72 -21.68
N VAL A 33 -18.17 -20.95 -20.83
CA VAL A 33 -18.77 -19.86 -20.04
C VAL A 33 -18.88 -18.59 -20.87
N THR A 34 -19.97 -17.86 -20.69
CA THR A 34 -20.15 -16.54 -21.32
C THR A 34 -19.30 -15.47 -20.61
N PRO A 35 -18.99 -14.34 -21.28
CA PRO A 35 -18.28 -13.22 -20.66
C PRO A 35 -18.91 -12.73 -19.36
N LEU A 36 -20.23 -12.65 -19.31
CA LEU A 36 -20.97 -12.26 -18.08
C LEU A 36 -20.76 -13.27 -16.95
N GLN A 37 -20.81 -14.58 -17.25
CA GLN A 37 -20.58 -15.62 -16.25
C GLN A 37 -19.18 -15.56 -15.67
N LYS A 38 -18.16 -15.23 -16.47
CA LYS A 38 -16.77 -15.02 -15.99
C LYS A 38 -16.71 -13.90 -14.95
N GLY A 39 -17.34 -12.75 -15.23
CA GLY A 39 -17.42 -11.63 -14.30
C GLY A 39 -18.20 -11.98 -13.01
N VAL A 40 -19.33 -12.68 -13.14
CA VAL A 40 -20.12 -13.14 -11.98
C VAL A 40 -19.31 -14.08 -11.09
N LEU A 41 -18.53 -15.00 -11.66
CA LEU A 41 -17.65 -15.88 -10.89
C LEU A 41 -16.58 -15.12 -10.13
N ALA A 42 -15.90 -14.16 -10.77
CA ALA A 42 -14.89 -13.33 -10.11
C ALA A 42 -15.49 -12.55 -8.92
N ARG A 43 -16.65 -11.93 -9.13
CA ARG A 43 -17.39 -11.21 -8.09
C ARG A 43 -17.81 -12.13 -6.94
N LEU A 44 -18.39 -13.28 -7.28
CA LEU A 44 -18.87 -14.24 -6.30
C LEU A 44 -17.76 -14.73 -5.38
N VAL A 45 -16.58 -15.04 -5.94
CA VAL A 45 -15.43 -15.47 -5.17
C VAL A 45 -14.94 -14.36 -4.27
N GLY A 46 -14.80 -13.14 -4.78
CA GLY A 46 -14.35 -11.99 -3.99
C GLY A 46 -15.30 -11.67 -2.83
N GLU A 47 -16.60 -11.50 -3.11
CA GLU A 47 -17.58 -11.07 -2.11
C GLU A 47 -17.92 -12.17 -1.08
N LYS A 48 -18.15 -13.41 -1.54
CA LYS A 48 -18.58 -14.49 -0.64
C LYS A 48 -17.44 -15.12 0.17
N LEU A 49 -16.22 -15.09 -0.35
CA LEU A 49 -15.06 -15.63 0.36
C LEU A 49 -14.26 -14.56 1.08
N GLY A 50 -14.52 -13.27 0.81
CA GLY A 50 -13.78 -12.16 1.39
C GLY A 50 -12.29 -12.17 1.01
N VAL A 51 -11.96 -12.63 -0.20
CA VAL A 51 -10.58 -12.75 -0.69
C VAL A 51 -10.32 -11.83 -1.86
N LEU A 52 -9.08 -11.38 -1.99
CA LEU A 52 -8.66 -10.62 -3.16
C LEU A 52 -8.61 -11.55 -4.38
N THR A 53 -9.22 -11.10 -5.46
CA THR A 53 -9.28 -11.84 -6.72
C THR A 53 -8.40 -11.19 -7.78
N MET A 54 -7.68 -12.01 -8.53
CA MET A 54 -6.96 -11.59 -9.71
C MET A 54 -7.55 -12.27 -10.94
N ALA A 55 -7.85 -11.49 -11.98
CA ALA A 55 -8.29 -12.00 -13.25
C ALA A 55 -7.24 -11.80 -14.32
N ILE A 56 -7.03 -12.84 -15.15
CA ILE A 56 -6.09 -12.79 -16.26
C ILE A 56 -6.85 -13.15 -17.52
N GLY A 57 -6.75 -12.30 -18.55
CA GLY A 57 -7.44 -12.51 -19.81
C GLY A 57 -6.68 -11.95 -20.99
N ASP A 58 -6.98 -12.43 -22.19
CA ASP A 58 -6.29 -12.07 -23.43
C ASP A 58 -7.22 -11.48 -24.51
N GLY A 59 -8.53 -11.44 -24.28
CA GLY A 59 -9.50 -11.04 -25.29
C GLY A 59 -10.63 -10.16 -24.78
N ALA A 60 -11.45 -9.69 -25.72
CA ALA A 60 -12.64 -8.90 -25.44
C ALA A 60 -13.64 -9.60 -24.52
N ASN A 61 -13.67 -10.94 -24.59
CA ASN A 61 -14.56 -11.78 -23.79
C ASN A 61 -14.19 -11.80 -22.29
N ASP A 62 -13.00 -11.32 -21.93
CA ASP A 62 -12.50 -11.29 -20.55
C ASP A 62 -12.62 -9.92 -19.87
N VAL A 63 -13.00 -8.89 -20.62
CA VAL A 63 -13.12 -7.51 -20.11
C VAL A 63 -13.99 -7.43 -18.86
N SER A 64 -15.15 -8.07 -18.87
CA SER A 64 -16.06 -8.03 -17.71
C SER A 64 -15.47 -8.72 -16.47
N MET A 65 -14.71 -9.79 -16.65
CA MET A 65 -14.01 -10.50 -15.58
C MET A 65 -12.84 -9.65 -15.04
N ILE A 66 -12.04 -9.07 -15.93
CA ILE A 66 -10.90 -8.21 -15.61
C ILE A 66 -11.35 -6.99 -14.79
N GLN A 67 -12.41 -6.31 -15.22
CA GLN A 67 -12.96 -5.15 -14.52
C GLN A 67 -13.64 -5.47 -13.18
N THR A 68 -14.10 -6.71 -13.01
CA THR A 68 -14.80 -7.13 -11.80
C THR A 68 -13.83 -7.61 -10.71
N ALA A 69 -12.67 -8.12 -11.08
CA ALA A 69 -11.64 -8.56 -10.15
C ALA A 69 -10.97 -7.38 -9.42
N ASN A 70 -10.35 -7.65 -8.27
CA ASN A 70 -9.57 -6.64 -7.55
C ASN A 70 -8.29 -6.23 -8.29
N VAL A 71 -7.72 -7.17 -9.06
CA VAL A 71 -6.57 -6.93 -9.92
C VAL A 71 -6.83 -7.56 -11.27
N GLY A 72 -6.85 -6.76 -12.31
CA GLY A 72 -7.02 -7.18 -13.70
C GLY A 72 -5.70 -7.21 -14.46
N VAL A 73 -5.38 -8.33 -15.07
CA VAL A 73 -4.17 -8.50 -15.88
C VAL A 73 -4.54 -8.90 -17.29
N ALA A 74 -4.11 -8.14 -18.28
CA ALA A 74 -4.29 -8.49 -19.69
C ALA A 74 -3.02 -9.06 -20.30
N ILE A 75 -3.18 -10.05 -21.16
CA ILE A 75 -2.11 -10.56 -22.01
C ILE A 75 -2.23 -9.88 -23.37
N LEU A 76 -1.15 -9.21 -23.81
CA LEU A 76 -1.10 -8.51 -25.09
C LEU A 76 -1.04 -9.53 -26.23
N GLY A 77 -2.16 -9.74 -26.91
CA GLY A 77 -2.27 -10.54 -28.13
C GLY A 77 -2.81 -9.73 -29.30
N GLN A 78 -3.08 -10.37 -30.43
CA GLN A 78 -3.64 -9.68 -31.60
C GLN A 78 -5.03 -9.10 -31.35
N GLU A 79 -5.82 -9.73 -30.48
CA GLU A 79 -7.16 -9.30 -30.04
C GLU A 79 -7.14 -8.59 -28.67
N GLY A 80 -5.99 -8.52 -28.02
CA GLY A 80 -5.85 -8.11 -26.61
C GLY A 80 -5.95 -6.61 -26.31
N ARG A 81 -6.14 -5.75 -27.32
CA ARG A 81 -6.21 -4.29 -27.09
C ARG A 81 -7.36 -3.89 -26.14
N GLN A 82 -8.52 -4.53 -26.27
CA GLN A 82 -9.67 -4.19 -25.43
C GLN A 82 -9.46 -4.66 -23.97
N ALA A 83 -8.93 -5.86 -23.78
CA ALA A 83 -8.55 -6.37 -22.47
C ALA A 83 -7.49 -5.48 -21.80
N ALA A 84 -6.47 -5.06 -22.57
CA ALA A 84 -5.41 -4.18 -22.07
C ALA A 84 -5.90 -2.80 -21.62
N MET A 85 -6.86 -2.22 -22.34
CA MET A 85 -7.46 -0.93 -21.95
C MET A 85 -8.34 -1.01 -20.69
N ALA A 86 -8.81 -2.20 -20.35
CA ALA A 86 -9.68 -2.46 -19.22
C ALA A 86 -8.94 -3.03 -18.00
N SER A 87 -7.66 -3.35 -18.12
CA SER A 87 -6.84 -3.99 -17.10
C SER A 87 -5.95 -3.01 -16.33
N ASP A 88 -5.57 -3.39 -15.11
CA ASP A 88 -4.61 -2.65 -14.30
C ASP A 88 -3.16 -2.86 -14.81
N PHE A 89 -2.89 -4.06 -15.30
CA PHE A 89 -1.58 -4.43 -15.85
C PHE A 89 -1.73 -5.12 -17.20
N ALA A 90 -0.85 -4.79 -18.16
CA ALA A 90 -0.78 -5.45 -19.45
C ALA A 90 0.62 -6.06 -19.62
N ILE A 91 0.68 -7.35 -19.89
CA ILE A 91 1.92 -8.13 -20.06
C ILE A 91 1.96 -8.82 -21.43
N PRO A 92 3.12 -8.92 -22.07
CA PRO A 92 3.20 -9.53 -23.40
C PRO A 92 3.07 -11.06 -23.39
N ARG A 93 3.39 -11.73 -22.29
CA ARG A 93 3.36 -13.20 -22.19
C ARG A 93 2.91 -13.66 -20.82
N PHE A 94 2.15 -14.75 -20.77
CA PHE A 94 1.61 -15.30 -19.53
C PHE A 94 2.69 -15.66 -18.50
N GLU A 95 3.86 -16.14 -18.93
CA GLU A 95 4.97 -16.49 -18.03
C GLU A 95 5.43 -15.32 -17.12
N LEU A 96 5.22 -14.09 -17.59
CA LEU A 96 5.57 -12.88 -16.82
C LEU A 96 4.65 -12.61 -15.63
N VAL A 97 3.50 -13.30 -15.53
CA VAL A 97 2.61 -13.21 -14.36
C VAL A 97 3.36 -13.60 -13.08
N ALA A 98 4.19 -14.64 -13.13
CA ALA A 98 4.98 -15.04 -11.97
C ALA A 98 5.92 -13.91 -11.51
N ARG A 99 6.58 -13.23 -12.45
CA ARG A 99 7.43 -12.06 -12.13
C ARG A 99 6.61 -10.87 -11.63
N LEU A 100 5.44 -10.63 -12.23
CA LEU A 100 4.53 -9.56 -11.79
C LEU A 100 4.11 -9.75 -10.33
N ILE A 101 3.70 -10.96 -9.95
CA ILE A 101 3.23 -11.25 -8.60
C ILE A 101 4.40 -11.33 -7.62
N LEU A 102 5.38 -12.20 -7.87
CA LEU A 102 6.42 -12.54 -6.91
C LEU A 102 7.43 -11.40 -6.69
N VAL A 103 7.74 -10.64 -7.74
CA VAL A 103 8.75 -9.58 -7.68
C VAL A 103 8.09 -8.21 -7.51
N HIS A 104 7.30 -7.79 -8.49
CA HIS A 104 6.72 -6.45 -8.48
C HIS A 104 5.66 -6.30 -7.38
N GLY A 105 4.83 -7.32 -7.16
CA GLY A 105 3.84 -7.32 -6.09
C GLY A 105 4.50 -7.25 -4.71
N HIS A 106 5.55 -8.03 -4.46
CA HIS A 106 6.30 -7.99 -3.21
C HIS A 106 6.93 -6.61 -2.98
N TRP A 107 7.70 -6.10 -3.94
CA TRP A 107 8.33 -4.77 -3.83
C TRP A 107 7.32 -3.65 -3.62
N SER A 108 6.21 -3.66 -4.35
CA SER A 108 5.17 -2.65 -4.22
C SER A 108 4.56 -2.65 -2.82
N TYR A 109 4.31 -3.82 -2.25
CA TYR A 109 3.77 -3.94 -0.91
C TYR A 109 4.74 -3.40 0.16
N ILE A 110 6.00 -3.84 0.13
CA ILE A 110 7.02 -3.43 1.12
C ILE A 110 7.27 -1.91 1.02
N ARG A 111 7.44 -1.38 -0.19
CA ARG A 111 7.65 0.05 -0.41
C ARG A 111 6.46 0.89 0.06
N LEU A 112 5.24 0.45 -0.26
CA LEU A 112 4.04 1.15 0.17
C LEU A 112 3.90 1.15 1.69
N ALA A 113 4.15 0.02 2.34
CA ALA A 113 4.14 -0.11 3.79
C ALA A 113 5.16 0.85 4.44
N GLY A 114 6.41 0.85 3.95
CA GLY A 114 7.47 1.74 4.42
C GLY A 114 7.14 3.21 4.20
N LEU A 115 6.64 3.57 3.02
CA LEU A 115 6.24 4.94 2.69
C LEU A 115 5.13 5.45 3.62
N VAL A 116 4.11 4.63 3.86
CA VAL A 116 2.98 4.99 4.73
C VAL A 116 3.44 5.18 6.17
N LEU A 117 4.21 4.21 6.72
CA LEU A 117 4.74 4.31 8.09
C LEU A 117 5.64 5.52 8.27
N ASN A 118 6.56 5.78 7.35
CA ASN A 118 7.45 6.94 7.40
C ASN A 118 6.66 8.26 7.31
N SER A 119 5.61 8.31 6.47
CA SER A 119 4.76 9.51 6.36
C SER A 119 4.00 9.81 7.65
N PHE A 120 3.47 8.80 8.31
CA PHE A 120 2.83 8.98 9.63
C PHE A 120 3.84 9.38 10.69
N TYR A 121 5.00 8.72 10.74
CA TYR A 121 6.07 9.01 11.67
C TYR A 121 6.52 10.48 11.59
N LYS A 122 6.91 10.96 10.41
CA LYS A 122 7.42 12.33 10.25
C LYS A 122 6.38 13.39 10.61
N ASN A 123 5.12 13.19 10.22
CA ASN A 123 4.07 14.15 10.52
C ASN A 123 3.73 14.15 12.01
N ALA A 124 3.68 12.97 12.64
CA ALA A 124 3.44 12.86 14.08
C ALA A 124 4.58 13.50 14.89
N ALA A 125 5.84 13.23 14.55
CA ALA A 125 6.99 13.83 15.21
C ALA A 125 6.95 15.37 15.15
N PHE A 126 6.63 15.92 13.99
CA PHE A 126 6.53 17.36 13.80
C PHE A 126 5.39 17.99 14.61
N VAL A 127 4.19 17.42 14.53
CA VAL A 127 3.01 17.93 15.26
C VAL A 127 3.21 17.82 16.79
N LEU A 128 3.79 16.71 17.25
CA LEU A 128 4.08 16.52 18.68
C LEU A 128 5.13 17.52 19.18
N THR A 129 6.12 17.89 18.36
CA THR A 129 7.08 18.92 18.73
C THR A 129 6.40 20.29 18.95
N MET A 130 5.43 20.64 18.08
CA MET A 130 4.63 21.86 18.28
C MET A 130 3.75 21.75 19.56
N PHE A 131 3.22 20.57 19.84
CA PHE A 131 2.43 20.33 21.06
C PHE A 131 3.25 20.58 22.33
N TRP A 132 4.51 20.13 22.38
CA TRP A 132 5.38 20.39 23.53
C TRP A 132 5.62 21.88 23.75
N PHE A 133 5.82 22.65 22.68
CA PHE A 133 5.96 24.09 22.77
C PHE A 133 4.72 24.74 23.39
N GLN A 134 3.52 24.32 23.01
CA GLN A 134 2.28 24.89 23.57
C GLN A 134 2.15 24.72 25.09
N LEU A 135 2.69 23.65 25.65
CA LEU A 135 2.74 23.45 27.10
C LEU A 135 3.61 24.49 27.79
N TYR A 136 4.70 24.91 27.17
CA TYR A 136 5.63 25.90 27.74
C TYR A 136 5.18 27.35 27.52
N CYS A 137 4.47 27.65 26.45
CA CYS A 137 3.91 28.99 26.24
C CYS A 137 2.52 29.19 26.89
N GLY A 138 2.07 28.23 27.70
CA GLY A 138 0.82 28.33 28.46
C GLY A 138 -0.43 28.34 27.56
N PHE A 139 -0.38 27.67 26.40
CA PHE A 139 -1.45 27.62 25.41
C PHE A 139 -1.86 29.00 24.86
N SER A 140 -0.87 29.90 24.72
CA SER A 140 -1.10 31.26 24.19
C SER A 140 -1.52 31.30 22.74
N GLY A 141 -1.35 30.16 22.03
CA GLY A 141 -1.59 30.08 20.58
C GLY A 141 -0.49 30.73 19.73
N GLU A 142 0.62 31.09 20.34
CA GLU A 142 1.77 31.67 19.66
C GLU A 142 2.49 30.62 18.81
N GLU A 143 2.80 30.97 17.57
CA GLU A 143 3.53 30.12 16.62
C GLU A 143 5.02 30.45 16.72
N PHE A 144 5.85 29.41 16.89
CA PHE A 144 7.31 29.55 16.89
C PHE A 144 7.96 29.17 15.54
N ILE A 145 7.16 28.62 14.63
CA ILE A 145 7.58 28.30 13.26
C ILE A 145 6.76 29.14 12.29
N ASP A 146 7.43 29.83 11.39
CA ASP A 146 6.79 30.64 10.35
C ASP A 146 5.87 29.77 9.46
N GLN A 147 4.73 30.31 9.06
CA GLN A 147 3.72 29.61 8.25
C GLN A 147 4.28 29.10 6.91
N VAL A 148 5.26 29.79 6.32
CA VAL A 148 5.93 29.34 5.10
C VAL A 148 6.68 28.05 5.35
N TYR A 149 7.40 27.94 6.48
CA TYR A 149 8.10 26.71 6.86
C TYR A 149 7.13 25.57 7.18
N LEU A 150 5.99 25.84 7.79
CA LEU A 150 4.94 24.84 8.03
C LEU A 150 4.45 24.20 6.74
N VAL A 151 4.16 25.01 5.73
CA VAL A 151 3.73 24.51 4.41
C VAL A 151 4.85 23.75 3.71
N LEU A 152 6.07 24.31 3.72
CA LEU A 152 7.22 23.73 3.03
C LEU A 152 7.75 22.46 3.71
N PHE A 153 7.50 22.29 5.00
CA PHE A 153 7.99 21.12 5.75
C PHE A 153 7.56 19.81 5.09
N SER A 154 6.27 19.62 4.88
CA SER A 154 5.74 18.37 4.31
C SER A 154 5.99 18.22 2.82
N VAL A 155 6.04 19.33 2.06
CA VAL A 155 6.10 19.32 0.60
C VAL A 155 7.54 19.32 0.08
N LEU A 156 8.42 20.11 0.68
CA LEU A 156 9.78 20.30 0.18
C LEU A 156 10.84 19.62 1.06
N PHE A 157 10.84 19.90 2.36
CA PHE A 157 11.94 19.48 3.23
C PHE A 157 11.91 17.99 3.59
N THR A 158 10.71 17.41 3.77
CA THR A 158 10.56 16.02 4.23
C THR A 158 9.90 15.09 3.23
N SER A 159 9.69 15.50 1.98
CA SER A 159 9.10 14.65 0.93
C SER A 159 10.10 13.68 0.29
N VAL A 160 11.38 14.08 0.22
CA VAL A 160 12.42 13.31 -0.49
C VAL A 160 12.66 11.92 0.12
N PRO A 161 12.83 11.73 1.44
CA PRO A 161 13.04 10.42 2.02
C PRO A 161 11.90 9.41 1.75
N PRO A 162 10.62 9.72 1.99
CA PRO A 162 9.53 8.81 1.65
C PRO A 162 9.44 8.47 0.17
N LEU A 163 9.69 9.45 -0.71
CA LEU A 163 9.71 9.21 -2.16
C LEU A 163 10.88 8.31 -2.55
N ALA A 164 12.06 8.52 -1.97
CA ALA A 164 13.22 7.66 -2.22
C ALA A 164 12.95 6.22 -1.78
N LEU A 165 12.37 6.00 -0.60
CA LEU A 165 11.93 4.69 -0.13
C LEU A 165 10.92 4.06 -1.09
N GLY A 166 9.89 4.81 -1.50
CA GLY A 166 8.86 4.32 -2.40
C GLY A 166 9.36 3.93 -3.81
N VAL A 167 10.46 4.53 -4.27
CA VAL A 167 11.00 4.29 -5.63
C VAL A 167 12.18 3.31 -5.62
N PHE A 168 13.12 3.48 -4.71
CA PHE A 168 14.43 2.81 -4.79
C PHE A 168 14.60 1.64 -3.83
N ASP A 169 13.80 1.57 -2.76
CA ASP A 169 13.96 0.53 -1.75
C ASP A 169 13.71 -0.87 -2.33
N ARG A 170 14.62 -1.80 -2.01
CA ARG A 170 14.56 -3.20 -2.43
C ARG A 170 15.17 -4.06 -1.34
N ASP A 171 14.33 -4.81 -0.65
CA ASP A 171 14.73 -5.77 0.38
C ASP A 171 15.47 -6.99 -0.21
N PHE A 172 14.97 -7.52 -1.32
CA PHE A 172 15.53 -8.68 -2.02
C PHE A 172 15.72 -8.41 -3.50
N SER A 173 16.69 -9.11 -4.11
CA SER A 173 16.87 -9.09 -5.54
C SER A 173 15.76 -9.83 -6.29
N HIS A 174 15.55 -9.51 -7.57
CA HIS A 174 14.54 -10.19 -8.39
C HIS A 174 14.81 -11.69 -8.55
N LEU A 175 16.08 -12.11 -8.52
CA LEU A 175 16.47 -13.52 -8.63
C LEU A 175 16.11 -14.28 -7.35
N GLU A 176 16.35 -13.70 -6.20
CA GLU A 176 16.01 -14.31 -4.90
C GLU A 176 14.50 -14.47 -4.73
N LEU A 177 13.72 -13.45 -5.08
CA LEU A 177 12.25 -13.51 -5.02
C LEU A 177 11.66 -14.56 -5.96
N THR A 178 12.26 -14.74 -7.14
CA THR A 178 11.80 -15.75 -8.10
C THR A 178 12.21 -17.16 -7.67
N SER A 179 13.39 -17.32 -7.06
CA SER A 179 13.88 -18.64 -6.60
C SER A 179 13.20 -19.10 -5.31
N ASN A 180 12.79 -18.15 -4.45
CA ASN A 180 12.19 -18.42 -3.14
C ASN A 180 10.76 -17.86 -3.03
N PRO A 181 9.75 -18.51 -3.60
CA PRO A 181 8.36 -18.00 -3.57
C PRO A 181 7.76 -17.87 -2.16
N THR A 182 8.38 -18.51 -1.16
CA THR A 182 7.96 -18.43 0.25
C THR A 182 8.06 -17.01 0.82
N LEU A 183 8.98 -16.18 0.29
CA LEU A 183 9.12 -14.77 0.69
C LEU A 183 7.87 -13.94 0.40
N TYR A 184 7.07 -14.35 -0.58
CA TYR A 184 5.79 -13.72 -0.89
C TYR A 184 4.75 -13.84 0.24
N SER A 185 4.98 -14.75 1.21
CA SER A 185 4.10 -14.88 2.39
C SER A 185 3.98 -13.59 3.19
N THR A 186 5.01 -12.75 3.21
CA THR A 186 5.02 -11.43 3.87
C THR A 186 3.90 -10.54 3.34
N GLY A 187 3.73 -10.46 2.03
CA GLY A 187 2.63 -9.73 1.40
C GLY A 187 1.26 -10.36 1.64
N ARG A 188 1.18 -11.70 1.52
CA ARG A 188 -0.07 -12.44 1.72
C ARG A 188 -0.60 -12.35 3.15
N LEU A 189 0.28 -12.36 4.14
CA LEU A 189 -0.05 -12.27 5.56
C LEU A 189 -0.08 -10.83 6.07
N SER A 190 0.20 -9.83 5.21
CA SER A 190 0.23 -8.41 5.54
C SER A 190 1.11 -8.08 6.75
N THR A 191 2.29 -8.74 6.85
CA THR A 191 3.15 -8.65 8.04
C THR A 191 3.95 -7.34 8.10
N ALA A 192 4.20 -6.67 6.97
CA ALA A 192 4.96 -5.41 6.95
C ALA A 192 4.15 -4.21 7.48
N TYR A 193 2.83 -4.22 7.29
CA TYR A 193 1.95 -3.18 7.82
C TYR A 193 0.91 -3.79 8.74
N THR A 194 1.12 -3.68 10.03
CA THR A 194 0.25 -4.18 11.08
C THR A 194 -0.09 -3.06 12.07
N SER A 195 -1.13 -3.25 12.89
CA SER A 195 -1.43 -2.30 13.96
C SER A 195 -0.25 -2.13 14.93
N VAL A 196 0.54 -3.18 15.14
CA VAL A 196 1.71 -3.12 16.02
C VAL A 196 2.79 -2.23 15.41
N THR A 197 3.14 -2.45 14.12
CA THR A 197 4.15 -1.63 13.42
C THR A 197 3.75 -0.16 13.37
N PHE A 198 2.46 0.13 13.19
CA PHE A 198 1.93 1.49 13.24
C PHE A 198 2.13 2.15 14.60
N TRP A 199 1.75 1.47 15.70
CA TRP A 199 1.91 2.01 17.04
C TRP A 199 3.38 2.14 17.47
N VAL A 200 4.25 1.25 17.01
CA VAL A 200 5.70 1.38 17.20
C VAL A 200 6.21 2.65 16.53
N ALA A 201 5.88 2.88 15.26
CA ALA A 201 6.28 4.10 14.56
C ALA A 201 5.77 5.38 15.26
N LEU A 202 4.55 5.34 15.80
CA LEU A 202 3.98 6.48 16.53
C LEU A 202 4.68 6.72 17.88
N THR A 203 5.08 5.66 18.59
CA THR A 203 5.88 5.78 19.83
C THR A 203 7.29 6.28 19.57
N GLU A 204 7.90 5.88 18.47
CA GLU A 204 9.18 6.42 18.01
C GLU A 204 9.05 7.92 17.69
N ALA A 205 7.99 8.33 17.00
CA ALA A 205 7.70 9.73 16.73
C ALA A 205 7.55 10.55 18.01
N LEU A 206 6.84 10.01 18.99
CA LEU A 206 6.68 10.65 20.31
C LEU A 206 8.05 10.81 21.00
N TYR A 207 8.86 9.77 21.03
CA TYR A 207 10.19 9.80 21.64
C TYR A 207 11.11 10.82 20.95
N HIS A 208 11.15 10.80 19.63
CA HIS A 208 11.98 11.75 18.87
C HIS A 208 11.48 13.19 19.02
N SER A 209 10.19 13.43 19.05
CA SER A 209 9.63 14.78 19.28
C SER A 209 10.03 15.34 20.64
N LEU A 210 10.07 14.52 21.69
CA LEU A 210 10.57 14.90 23.01
C LEU A 210 12.07 15.26 22.93
N LEU A 211 12.88 14.42 22.30
CA LEU A 211 14.31 14.69 22.15
C LEU A 211 14.57 16.00 21.40
N ILE A 212 13.92 16.20 20.25
CA ILE A 212 14.05 17.41 19.44
C ILE A 212 13.70 18.64 20.25
N PHE A 213 12.54 18.65 20.88
CA PHE A 213 12.08 19.81 21.63
C PHE A 213 12.99 20.11 22.83
N PHE A 214 13.27 19.11 23.69
CA PHE A 214 14.04 19.34 24.91
C PHE A 214 15.52 19.60 24.66
N THR A 215 16.13 19.02 23.63
CA THR A 215 17.52 19.34 23.27
C THR A 215 17.63 20.77 22.76
N ALA A 216 16.71 21.24 21.92
CA ALA A 216 16.67 22.62 21.50
C ALA A 216 16.43 23.57 22.68
N PHE A 217 15.45 23.26 23.53
CA PHE A 217 15.10 24.07 24.70
C PHE A 217 16.26 24.20 25.69
N LEU A 218 16.92 23.09 26.03
CA LEU A 218 18.08 23.11 26.94
C LEU A 218 19.30 23.83 26.33
N ALA A 219 19.53 23.68 25.03
CA ALA A 219 20.64 24.35 24.35
C ALA A 219 20.44 25.86 24.27
N THR A 220 19.19 26.31 24.22
CA THR A 220 18.85 27.74 24.12
C THR A 220 18.52 28.39 25.48
N SER A 221 18.35 27.58 26.52
CA SER A 221 18.07 28.07 27.88
C SER A 221 19.31 28.83 28.39
N GLY A 222 19.15 30.13 28.59
CA GLY A 222 20.23 31.03 29.02
C GLY A 222 20.84 31.89 27.91
N SER A 223 20.39 31.75 26.66
CA SER A 223 20.70 32.65 25.57
C SER A 223 19.56 33.66 25.34
N GLU A 224 19.88 34.87 24.90
CA GLU A 224 18.90 35.91 24.53
C GLU A 224 18.34 35.66 23.10
N MET A 225 18.09 34.40 22.75
CA MET A 225 17.57 34.05 21.42
C MET A 225 16.12 34.41 21.26
N GLY A 226 15.76 34.91 20.09
CA GLY A 226 14.39 35.18 19.70
C GLY A 226 13.59 33.88 19.43
N ILE A 227 12.26 33.97 19.53
CA ILE A 227 11.33 32.82 19.29
C ILE A 227 11.52 32.23 17.90
N TRP A 228 11.80 33.04 16.89
CA TRP A 228 12.02 32.62 15.52
C TRP A 228 13.33 31.85 15.32
N GLU A 229 14.36 32.24 16.05
CA GLU A 229 15.67 31.53 16.04
C GLU A 229 15.51 30.14 16.67
N PHE A 230 14.80 30.06 17.80
CA PHE A 230 14.43 28.79 18.39
C PHE A 230 13.62 27.91 17.41
N GLY A 231 12.64 28.48 16.74
CA GLY A 231 11.83 27.79 15.73
C GLY A 231 12.66 27.24 14.56
N THR A 232 13.67 27.99 14.10
CA THR A 232 14.56 27.50 13.02
C THR A 232 15.44 26.34 13.46
N ILE A 233 15.92 26.35 14.70
CA ILE A 233 16.69 25.24 15.28
C ILE A 233 15.83 23.98 15.37
N VAL A 234 14.65 24.10 15.96
CA VAL A 234 13.70 22.97 16.09
C VAL A 234 13.32 22.42 14.72
N ASN A 235 12.99 23.28 13.76
CA ASN A 235 12.63 22.86 12.42
C ASN A 235 13.78 22.13 11.71
N SER A 236 15.02 22.63 11.87
CA SER A 236 16.21 21.97 11.33
C SER A 236 16.43 20.58 11.91
N GLN A 237 16.21 20.41 13.22
CA GLN A 237 16.28 19.10 13.88
C GLN A 237 15.18 18.17 13.40
N CYS A 238 13.95 18.66 13.20
CA CYS A 238 12.86 17.87 12.64
C CYS A 238 13.10 17.38 11.20
N ILE A 239 13.90 18.12 10.42
CA ILE A 239 14.27 17.73 9.04
C ILE A 239 15.36 16.65 9.05
N LEU A 240 16.25 16.67 10.05
CA LEU A 240 17.38 15.74 10.14
C LEU A 240 17.01 14.36 10.71
N VAL A 241 15.89 14.24 11.39
CA VAL A 241 15.36 13.00 12.00
C VAL A 241 14.34 12.34 11.09
#